data_96fbb965bbfeee8571d69f082efbded4
#
_entry.id   96fbb965bbfeee8571d69f082efbded4
#
_cell.length_a   1.000
_cell.length_b   1.000
_cell.length_c   1.000
_cell.angle_alpha   90.00
_cell.angle_beta   90.00
_cell.angle_gamma   90.00
#
_symmetry.space_group_name_H-M   'P 1'
#
loop_
_entity.id
_entity.type
_entity.pdbx_description
1 polymer ?
#
loop_
_entity_poly.entity_id
_entity_poly.type
_entity_poly.pdbx_seq_one_letter_code
_entity_poly.pdbx_strand_id
1 'polypeptide(L)'
;IVRNSEDEGLRKHKWAFYLGSILPDIKPSFLYKKHEIDGTFEQVKKEVRELSDSHGKYREHATKYYRDLGQITHYIADYFTFPHNRTYPGNLKDHCSYEEVLKLRLREYLKTDKKDRWPFVQCHFGSAEALCDFIKLRHEEYLRRKIDVEEDIRHIVSLNYQVVEGIRQLAEQGKLHQYLSKKRAA
;
A
#
# COMPACT_ATOMS: atom_id res chain seq x y z
N ILE A 1 -2.22 -1.79 -9.75
CA ILE A 1 -0.80 -1.98 -9.46
C ILE A 1 -0.21 -3.00 -10.45
N VAL A 2 -0.50 -4.31 -10.33
CA VAL A 2 0.13 -5.40 -11.12
C VAL A 2 0.11 -5.15 -12.63
N ARG A 3 -1.01 -4.69 -13.19
CA ARG A 3 -1.15 -4.40 -14.63
C ARG A 3 -0.26 -3.26 -15.15
N ASN A 4 0.06 -2.32 -14.28
CA ASN A 4 0.75 -1.08 -14.64
C ASN A 4 2.18 -1.05 -14.11
N SER A 5 2.61 -2.08 -13.41
CA SER A 5 3.96 -2.18 -12.86
C SER A 5 4.93 -2.66 -13.93
N GLU A 6 6.10 -2.04 -13.97
CA GLU A 6 7.25 -2.49 -14.75
C GLU A 6 8.02 -3.61 -14.05
N ASP A 7 7.70 -3.89 -12.78
CA ASP A 7 8.31 -4.95 -11.99
C ASP A 7 7.88 -6.34 -12.50
N GLU A 8 8.80 -7.02 -13.17
CA GLU A 8 8.60 -8.39 -13.66
C GLU A 8 8.39 -9.39 -12.52
N GLY A 9 9.04 -9.18 -11.37
CA GLY A 9 8.86 -10.00 -10.19
C GLY A 9 7.44 -9.93 -9.65
N LEU A 10 6.85 -8.73 -9.63
CA LEU A 10 5.45 -8.54 -9.23
C LEU A 10 4.49 -9.28 -10.20
N ARG A 11 4.75 -9.22 -11.50
CA ARG A 11 3.96 -9.97 -12.48
C ARG A 11 4.09 -11.48 -12.31
N LYS A 12 5.31 -11.96 -12.07
CA LYS A 12 5.60 -13.38 -11.84
C LYS A 12 4.93 -13.90 -10.56
N HIS A 13 4.94 -13.11 -9.50
CA HIS A 13 4.39 -13.49 -8.18
C HIS A 13 3.02 -12.85 -7.90
N LYS A 14 2.26 -12.49 -8.94
CA LYS A 14 0.96 -11.79 -8.82
C LYS A 14 -0.04 -12.49 -7.89
N TRP A 15 -0.05 -13.81 -7.88
CA TRP A 15 -0.97 -14.56 -7.02
C TRP A 15 -0.60 -14.47 -5.54
N ALA A 16 0.69 -14.42 -5.22
CA ALA A 16 1.14 -14.16 -3.86
C ALA A 16 0.75 -12.74 -3.43
N PHE A 17 0.92 -11.76 -4.30
CA PHE A 17 0.50 -10.38 -4.06
C PHE A 17 -1.02 -10.28 -3.83
N TYR A 18 -1.84 -10.91 -4.67
CA TYR A 18 -3.30 -10.92 -4.50
C TYR A 18 -3.72 -11.63 -3.21
N LEU A 19 -3.09 -12.77 -2.90
CA LEU A 19 -3.32 -13.43 -1.61
C LEU A 19 -2.99 -12.50 -0.44
N GLY A 20 -1.85 -11.82 -0.50
CA GLY A 20 -1.43 -10.84 0.51
C GLY A 20 -2.46 -9.74 0.72
N SER A 21 -3.02 -9.20 -0.38
CA SER A 21 -3.98 -8.10 -0.32
C SER A 21 -5.35 -8.46 0.27
N ILE A 22 -5.64 -9.73 0.51
CA ILE A 22 -6.87 -10.18 1.17
C ILE A 22 -6.60 -10.86 2.54
N LEU A 23 -5.34 -11.18 2.85
CA LEU A 23 -4.98 -11.88 4.08
C LEU A 23 -5.40 -11.19 5.37
N PRO A 24 -5.32 -9.86 5.53
CA PRO A 24 -5.74 -9.21 6.76
C PRO A 24 -7.20 -9.49 7.12
N ASP A 25 -8.10 -9.52 6.14
CA ASP A 25 -9.53 -9.81 6.34
C ASP A 25 -9.84 -11.28 6.64
N ILE A 26 -8.98 -12.20 6.22
CA ILE A 26 -9.20 -13.63 6.42
C ILE A 26 -8.67 -14.10 7.78
N LYS A 27 -7.72 -13.36 8.37
CA LYS A 27 -7.12 -13.74 9.66
C LYS A 27 -8.14 -13.56 10.79
N PRO A 28 -8.19 -14.49 11.78
CA PRO A 28 -9.06 -14.34 12.95
C PRO A 28 -8.84 -13.05 13.74
N SER A 29 -7.66 -12.43 13.63
CA SER A 29 -7.34 -11.14 14.23
C SER A 29 -8.19 -9.98 13.69
N PHE A 30 -8.77 -10.11 12.51
CA PHE A 30 -9.76 -9.16 11.95
C PHE A 30 -10.91 -8.90 12.92
N LEU A 31 -11.40 -9.90 13.63
CA LEU A 31 -12.51 -9.77 14.58
C LEU A 31 -12.21 -8.89 15.78
N TYR A 32 -10.92 -8.69 16.11
CA TYR A 32 -10.48 -7.98 17.33
C TYR A 32 -9.64 -6.74 17.05
N LYS A 33 -9.12 -6.60 15.84
CA LYS A 33 -8.20 -5.52 15.49
C LYS A 33 -8.77 -4.71 14.33
N LYS A 34 -9.28 -3.54 14.64
CA LYS A 34 -9.72 -2.60 13.61
C LYS A 34 -8.53 -2.23 12.71
N HIS A 35 -8.77 -2.18 11.40
CA HIS A 35 -7.77 -1.82 10.40
C HIS A 35 -7.57 -0.30 10.29
N GLU A 36 -7.81 0.43 11.38
CA GLU A 36 -7.54 1.86 11.49
C GLU A 36 -6.03 2.11 11.57
N ILE A 37 -5.59 3.26 11.07
CA ILE A 37 -4.17 3.65 11.08
C ILE A 37 -3.59 3.63 12.50
N ASP A 38 -4.32 4.13 13.49
CA ASP A 38 -3.88 4.18 14.89
C ASP A 38 -3.62 2.80 15.51
N GLY A 39 -4.29 1.75 15.01
CA GLY A 39 -4.18 0.40 15.54
C GLY A 39 -3.15 -0.47 14.82
N THR A 40 -2.82 -0.17 13.57
CA THR A 40 -2.03 -1.06 12.70
C THR A 40 -0.77 -0.42 12.13
N PHE A 41 -0.61 0.91 12.24
CA PHE A 41 0.47 1.61 11.55
C PHE A 41 1.87 1.19 12.00
N GLU A 42 2.10 0.89 13.28
CA GLU A 42 3.41 0.43 13.74
C GLU A 42 3.79 -0.93 13.12
N GLN A 43 2.80 -1.81 12.88
CA GLN A 43 3.03 -3.05 12.14
C GLN A 43 3.38 -2.75 10.68
N VAL A 44 2.61 -1.89 10.01
CA VAL A 44 2.86 -1.48 8.61
C VAL A 44 4.25 -0.86 8.48
N LYS A 45 4.62 0.03 9.39
CA LYS A 45 5.93 0.66 9.43
C LYS A 45 7.08 -0.35 9.54
N LYS A 46 6.92 -1.37 10.40
CA LYS A 46 7.89 -2.47 10.50
C LYS A 46 7.98 -3.24 9.18
N GLU A 47 6.85 -3.58 8.57
CA GLU A 47 6.80 -4.32 7.30
C GLU A 47 7.39 -3.51 6.14
N VAL A 48 7.13 -2.19 6.08
CA VAL A 48 7.73 -1.28 5.10
C VAL A 48 9.26 -1.28 5.22
N ARG A 49 9.81 -1.17 6.44
CA ARG A 49 11.26 -1.25 6.67
C ARG A 49 11.85 -2.57 6.19
N GLU A 50 11.22 -3.68 6.56
CA GLU A 50 11.69 -5.02 6.19
C GLU A 50 11.63 -5.27 4.68
N LEU A 51 10.59 -4.78 3.98
CA LEU A 51 10.45 -4.90 2.54
C LEU A 51 11.40 -3.96 1.77
N SER A 52 11.75 -2.82 2.36
CA SER A 52 12.72 -1.87 1.79
C SER A 52 14.17 -2.32 1.97
N ASP A 53 14.43 -3.28 2.87
CA ASP A 53 15.76 -3.82 3.12
C ASP A 53 16.12 -4.91 2.12
N SER A 54 17.01 -4.59 1.18
CA SER A 54 17.50 -5.53 0.17
C SER A 54 18.34 -6.69 0.72
N HIS A 55 18.80 -6.59 1.97
CA HIS A 55 19.68 -7.57 2.64
C HIS A 55 18.92 -8.43 3.66
N GLY A 56 17.69 -8.04 3.98
CA GLY A 56 16.88 -8.66 5.01
C GLY A 56 16.29 -10.02 4.63
N LYS A 57 15.27 -10.41 5.38
CA LYS A 57 14.60 -11.73 5.31
C LYS A 57 13.99 -12.09 3.95
N TYR A 58 13.87 -11.15 3.03
CA TYR A 58 13.23 -11.38 1.72
C TYR A 58 14.21 -11.69 0.59
N ARG A 59 15.51 -11.62 0.83
CA ARG A 59 16.52 -11.80 -0.21
C ARG A 59 16.33 -13.06 -1.05
N GLU A 60 15.93 -14.17 -0.42
CA GLU A 60 15.76 -15.48 -1.05
C GLU A 60 14.30 -15.94 -1.11
N HIS A 61 13.35 -15.08 -0.72
CA HIS A 61 11.94 -15.44 -0.56
C HIS A 61 11.01 -14.52 -1.34
N ALA A 62 11.19 -14.45 -2.67
CA ALA A 62 10.41 -13.55 -3.53
C ALA A 62 8.89 -13.73 -3.37
N THR A 63 8.37 -14.95 -3.30
CA THR A 63 6.94 -15.21 -3.10
C THR A 63 6.43 -14.60 -1.78
N LYS A 64 7.24 -14.71 -0.71
CA LYS A 64 6.90 -14.08 0.57
C LYS A 64 6.95 -12.57 0.49
N TYR A 65 7.96 -12.01 -0.20
CA TYR A 65 8.09 -10.57 -0.44
C TYR A 65 6.82 -9.99 -1.07
N TYR A 66 6.39 -10.56 -2.20
CA TYR A 66 5.22 -10.06 -2.91
C TYR A 66 3.90 -10.30 -2.16
N ARG A 67 3.80 -11.37 -1.37
CA ARG A 67 2.67 -11.57 -0.48
C ARG A 67 2.60 -10.47 0.60
N ASP A 68 3.70 -10.18 1.27
CA ASP A 68 3.74 -9.21 2.35
C ASP A 68 3.61 -7.78 1.79
N LEU A 69 4.11 -7.52 0.57
CA LEU A 69 3.83 -6.29 -0.17
C LEU A 69 2.33 -6.12 -0.48
N GLY A 70 1.64 -7.21 -0.84
CA GLY A 70 0.18 -7.21 -0.99
C GLY A 70 -0.54 -6.86 0.31
N GLN A 71 -0.06 -7.36 1.46
CA GLN A 71 -0.63 -7.04 2.77
C GLN A 71 -0.50 -5.54 3.11
N ILE A 72 0.62 -4.90 2.75
CA ILE A 72 0.76 -3.44 2.88
C ILE A 72 -0.32 -2.71 2.08
N THR A 73 -0.58 -3.13 0.83
CA THR A 73 -1.58 -2.46 0.00
C THR A 73 -3.00 -2.55 0.56
N HIS A 74 -3.31 -3.61 1.29
CA HIS A 74 -4.58 -3.72 2.01
C HIS A 74 -4.69 -2.64 3.09
N TYR A 75 -3.72 -2.57 4.02
CA TYR A 75 -3.75 -1.56 5.08
C TYR A 75 -3.76 -0.13 4.55
N ILE A 76 -3.00 0.16 3.48
CA ILE A 76 -3.04 1.47 2.83
C ILE A 76 -4.43 1.75 2.26
N ALA A 77 -5.11 0.78 1.65
CA ALA A 77 -6.47 0.98 1.17
C ALA A 77 -7.43 1.31 2.32
N ASP A 78 -7.35 0.57 3.42
CA ASP A 78 -8.21 0.79 4.60
C ASP A 78 -8.00 2.18 5.21
N TYR A 79 -6.77 2.65 5.35
CA TYR A 79 -6.47 3.98 5.91
C TYR A 79 -7.13 5.11 5.10
N PHE A 80 -7.32 4.92 3.81
CA PHE A 80 -7.96 5.87 2.90
C PHE A 80 -9.37 5.44 2.47
N THR A 81 -10.03 4.64 3.30
CA THR A 81 -11.44 4.28 3.18
C THR A 81 -12.19 4.88 4.36
N PHE A 82 -13.17 5.75 4.10
CA PHE A 82 -13.82 6.55 5.15
C PHE A 82 -14.35 5.75 6.35
N PRO A 83 -15.06 4.63 6.16
CA PRO A 83 -15.53 3.80 7.26
C PRO A 83 -14.47 3.26 8.22
N HIS A 84 -13.21 3.18 7.80
CA HIS A 84 -12.08 2.76 8.65
C HIS A 84 -11.45 3.90 9.46
N ASN A 85 -12.09 5.07 9.50
CA ASN A 85 -11.58 6.24 10.20
C ASN A 85 -12.47 6.64 11.37
N ARG A 86 -11.86 7.15 12.45
CA ARG A 86 -12.58 7.58 13.68
C ARG A 86 -13.62 8.66 13.44
N THR A 87 -13.50 9.41 12.38
CA THR A 87 -14.44 10.46 11.98
C THR A 87 -15.70 9.93 11.30
N TYR A 88 -15.77 8.63 11.01
CA TYR A 88 -16.93 8.02 10.38
C TYR A 88 -18.11 7.94 11.38
N PRO A 89 -19.26 8.55 11.07
CA PRO A 89 -20.40 8.60 11.98
C PRO A 89 -21.36 7.41 11.84
N GLY A 90 -21.13 6.55 10.84
CA GLY A 90 -22.05 5.45 10.48
C GLY A 90 -21.93 4.23 11.38
N ASN A 91 -22.97 3.41 11.36
CA ASN A 91 -22.96 2.09 12.01
C ASN A 91 -22.41 1.00 11.05
N LEU A 92 -22.39 -0.26 11.50
CA LEU A 92 -21.87 -1.38 10.70
C LEU A 92 -22.61 -1.58 9.38
N LYS A 93 -23.92 -1.36 9.34
CA LYS A 93 -24.71 -1.48 8.10
C LYS A 93 -24.33 -0.40 7.11
N ASP A 94 -24.15 0.84 7.59
CA ASP A 94 -23.71 1.96 6.78
C ASP A 94 -22.31 1.73 6.23
N HIS A 95 -21.42 1.18 7.07
CA HIS A 95 -20.06 0.76 6.69
C HIS A 95 -20.10 -0.24 5.52
N CYS A 96 -20.83 -1.35 5.66
CA CYS A 96 -20.93 -2.36 4.60
C CYS A 96 -21.52 -1.76 3.30
N SER A 97 -22.56 -0.93 3.42
CA SER A 97 -23.16 -0.27 2.26
C SER A 97 -22.19 0.67 1.55
N TYR A 98 -21.38 1.41 2.31
CA TYR A 98 -20.35 2.28 1.76
C TYR A 98 -19.30 1.49 0.98
N GLU A 99 -18.81 0.40 1.55
CA GLU A 99 -17.80 -0.46 0.90
C GLU A 99 -18.33 -1.12 -0.38
N GLU A 100 -19.61 -1.49 -0.43
CA GLU A 100 -20.23 -1.98 -1.67
C GLU A 100 -20.20 -0.93 -2.78
N VAL A 101 -20.56 0.31 -2.46
CA VAL A 101 -20.50 1.42 -3.41
C VAL A 101 -19.06 1.70 -3.84
N LEU A 102 -18.15 1.78 -2.88
CA LEU A 102 -16.71 1.97 -3.14
C LEU A 102 -16.17 0.91 -4.09
N LYS A 103 -16.48 -0.36 -3.85
CA LYS A 103 -16.07 -1.49 -4.69
C LYS A 103 -16.57 -1.39 -6.13
N LEU A 104 -17.84 -1.00 -6.32
CA LEU A 104 -18.42 -0.82 -7.65
C LEU A 104 -17.74 0.35 -8.37
N ARG A 105 -17.64 1.50 -7.72
CA ARG A 105 -17.01 2.71 -8.28
C ARG A 105 -15.52 2.51 -8.58
N LEU A 106 -14.79 1.85 -7.70
CA LEU A 106 -13.39 1.50 -7.95
C LEU A 106 -13.22 0.61 -9.18
N ARG A 107 -14.12 -0.37 -9.39
CA ARG A 107 -14.12 -1.20 -10.61
C ARG A 107 -14.38 -0.38 -11.87
N GLU A 108 -15.29 0.56 -11.84
CA GLU A 108 -15.56 1.50 -12.94
C GLU A 108 -14.33 2.37 -13.21
N TYR A 109 -13.77 2.99 -12.18
CA TYR A 109 -12.56 3.80 -12.26
C TYR A 109 -11.38 3.04 -12.89
N LEU A 110 -11.19 1.79 -12.52
CA LEU A 110 -10.10 0.95 -13.06
C LEU A 110 -10.32 0.54 -14.53
N LYS A 111 -11.53 0.66 -15.08
CA LYS A 111 -11.84 0.44 -16.50
C LYS A 111 -11.62 1.68 -17.36
N THR A 112 -11.61 2.88 -16.79
CA THR A 112 -11.37 4.12 -17.53
C THR A 112 -9.97 4.14 -18.14
N ASP A 113 -9.80 4.88 -19.22
CA ASP A 113 -8.50 4.99 -19.89
C ASP A 113 -7.47 5.65 -18.95
N LYS A 114 -6.19 5.27 -19.10
CA LYS A 114 -5.09 5.81 -18.26
C LYS A 114 -4.97 7.33 -18.30
N LYS A 115 -5.43 7.95 -19.39
CA LYS A 115 -5.40 9.41 -19.60
C LYS A 115 -6.33 10.16 -18.63
N ASP A 116 -7.43 9.54 -18.24
CA ASP A 116 -8.47 10.14 -17.39
C ASP A 116 -8.25 9.82 -15.90
N ARG A 117 -7.21 9.07 -15.60
CA ARG A 117 -6.84 8.76 -14.23
C ARG A 117 -6.01 9.88 -13.63
N TRP A 118 -6.16 10.05 -12.33
CA TRP A 118 -5.32 10.95 -11.54
C TRP A 118 -3.83 10.74 -11.88
N PRO A 119 -3.07 11.83 -12.16
CA PRO A 119 -1.65 11.70 -12.47
C PRO A 119 -0.91 11.10 -11.29
N PHE A 120 -0.26 9.96 -11.51
CA PHE A 120 0.62 9.37 -10.53
C PHE A 120 1.87 10.24 -10.40
N VAL A 121 1.94 10.99 -9.32
CA VAL A 121 3.16 11.73 -8.99
C VAL A 121 4.20 10.71 -8.53
N GLN A 122 5.30 10.63 -9.25
CA GLN A 122 6.43 9.80 -8.85
C GLN A 122 7.10 10.45 -7.65
N CYS A 123 7.12 9.74 -6.53
CA CYS A 123 7.79 10.18 -5.31
C CYS A 123 9.09 9.39 -5.14
N HIS A 124 10.15 10.08 -4.70
CA HIS A 124 11.41 9.45 -4.32
C HIS A 124 11.61 9.60 -2.82
N PHE A 125 11.90 8.50 -2.16
CA PHE A 125 12.10 8.46 -0.72
C PHE A 125 13.54 8.13 -0.38
N GLY A 126 14.14 8.88 0.55
CA GLY A 126 15.50 8.65 1.02
C GLY A 126 15.62 7.49 2.02
N SER A 127 14.50 7.11 2.65
CA SER A 127 14.45 6.03 3.64
C SER A 127 13.03 5.46 3.80
N ALA A 128 12.93 4.30 4.44
CA ALA A 128 11.64 3.71 4.82
C ALA A 128 10.87 4.59 5.83
N GLU A 129 11.58 5.31 6.69
CA GLU A 129 11.01 6.28 7.63
C GLU A 129 10.35 7.42 6.87
N ALA A 130 11.03 8.01 5.89
CA ALA A 130 10.48 9.09 5.06
C ALA A 130 9.22 8.65 4.30
N LEU A 131 9.18 7.40 3.81
CA LEU A 131 7.98 6.82 3.21
C LEU A 131 6.84 6.67 4.23
N CYS A 132 7.14 6.23 5.46
CA CYS A 132 6.14 6.11 6.53
C CYS A 132 5.59 7.47 6.96
N ASP A 133 6.45 8.48 7.08
CA ASP A 133 6.03 9.85 7.40
C ASP A 133 5.16 10.45 6.29
N PHE A 134 5.50 10.16 5.04
CA PHE A 134 4.66 10.53 3.90
C PHE A 134 3.25 9.91 3.99
N ILE A 135 3.13 8.62 4.32
CA ILE A 135 1.83 7.96 4.48
C ILE A 135 1.00 8.68 5.56
N LYS A 136 1.59 8.98 6.72
CA LYS A 136 0.91 9.71 7.81
C LYS A 136 0.45 11.09 7.38
N LEU A 137 1.35 11.86 6.76
CA LEU A 137 1.02 13.21 6.28
C LEU A 137 -0.15 13.19 5.30
N ARG A 138 -0.11 12.26 4.33
CA ARG A 138 -1.20 12.10 3.34
C ARG A 138 -2.52 11.70 3.99
N HIS A 139 -2.48 10.86 5.03
CA HIS A 139 -3.67 10.49 5.78
C HIS A 139 -4.24 11.67 6.58
N GLU A 140 -3.42 12.49 7.21
CA GLU A 140 -3.87 13.71 7.88
C GLU A 140 -4.49 14.71 6.90
N GLU A 141 -3.90 14.87 5.71
CA GLU A 141 -4.47 15.73 4.66
C GLU A 141 -5.81 15.20 4.15
N TYR A 142 -5.94 13.88 3.98
CA TYR A 142 -7.17 13.22 3.60
C TYR A 142 -8.29 13.48 4.60
N LEU A 143 -8.03 13.36 5.90
CA LEU A 143 -9.02 13.61 6.95
C LEU A 143 -9.49 15.08 7.06
N ARG A 144 -8.73 16.04 6.53
CA ARG A 144 -9.10 17.46 6.50
C ARG A 144 -10.02 17.83 5.34
N ARG A 145 -10.22 16.93 4.37
CA ARG A 145 -11.04 17.16 3.19
C ARG A 145 -12.47 16.71 3.41
N LYS A 146 -13.36 17.13 2.51
CA LYS A 146 -14.67 16.49 2.38
C LYS A 146 -14.46 15.09 1.81
N ILE A 147 -14.74 14.08 2.62
CA ILE A 147 -14.54 12.69 2.24
C ILE A 147 -15.80 12.17 1.56
N ASP A 148 -15.62 11.56 0.41
CA ASP A 148 -16.62 10.81 -0.34
C ASP A 148 -15.95 9.63 -1.07
N VAL A 149 -16.76 8.77 -1.68
CA VAL A 149 -16.29 7.57 -2.38
C VAL A 149 -15.27 7.88 -3.49
N GLU A 150 -15.43 9.00 -4.19
CA GLU A 150 -14.52 9.38 -5.27
C GLU A 150 -13.17 9.84 -4.72
N GLU A 151 -13.17 10.54 -3.59
CA GLU A 151 -11.95 10.94 -2.91
C GLU A 151 -11.21 9.73 -2.31
N ASP A 152 -11.94 8.77 -1.73
CA ASP A 152 -11.37 7.49 -1.29
C ASP A 152 -10.67 6.77 -2.45
N ILE A 153 -11.35 6.61 -3.59
CA ILE A 153 -10.77 5.93 -4.77
C ILE A 153 -9.48 6.59 -5.22
N ARG A 154 -9.46 7.92 -5.29
CA ARG A 154 -8.24 8.67 -5.69
C ARG A 154 -7.08 8.39 -4.74
N HIS A 155 -7.34 8.45 -3.44
CA HIS A 155 -6.32 8.19 -2.42
C HIS A 155 -5.88 6.72 -2.44
N ILE A 156 -6.80 5.77 -2.41
CA ILE A 156 -6.50 4.33 -2.46
C ILE A 156 -5.60 4.01 -3.64
N VAL A 157 -5.95 4.48 -4.84
CA VAL A 157 -5.20 4.13 -6.06
C VAL A 157 -3.84 4.83 -6.08
N SER A 158 -3.78 6.14 -5.78
CA SER A 158 -2.52 6.89 -5.83
C SER A 158 -1.55 6.48 -4.74
N LEU A 159 -2.01 6.35 -3.49
CA LEU A 159 -1.15 6.01 -2.37
C LEU A 159 -0.62 4.57 -2.46
N ASN A 160 -1.46 3.61 -2.83
CA ASN A 160 -0.99 2.25 -3.04
C ASN A 160 0.09 2.17 -4.12
N TYR A 161 -0.06 2.92 -5.21
CA TYR A 161 0.98 2.99 -6.24
C TYR A 161 2.27 3.59 -5.70
N GLN A 162 2.18 4.76 -5.04
CA GLN A 162 3.34 5.48 -4.51
C GLN A 162 4.08 4.68 -3.42
N VAL A 163 3.35 3.98 -2.54
CA VAL A 163 3.94 3.16 -1.48
C VAL A 163 4.65 1.93 -2.05
N VAL A 164 4.01 1.20 -2.97
CA VAL A 164 4.62 0.02 -3.60
C VAL A 164 5.88 0.42 -4.37
N GLU A 165 5.82 1.50 -5.14
CA GLU A 165 6.96 2.01 -5.90
C GLU A 165 8.07 2.52 -4.99
N GLY A 166 7.73 3.23 -3.90
CA GLY A 166 8.68 3.69 -2.90
C GLY A 166 9.44 2.54 -2.22
N ILE A 167 8.73 1.48 -1.81
CA ILE A 167 9.36 0.27 -1.23
C ILE A 167 10.32 -0.36 -2.25
N ARG A 168 9.88 -0.51 -3.51
CA ARG A 168 10.69 -1.09 -4.58
C ARG A 168 11.98 -0.29 -4.83
N GLN A 169 11.86 1.03 -4.95
CA GLN A 169 13.01 1.92 -5.16
C GLN A 169 14.03 1.84 -4.02
N LEU A 170 13.56 1.85 -2.77
CA LEU A 170 14.43 1.72 -1.59
C LEU A 170 15.17 0.38 -1.59
N ALA A 171 14.49 -0.72 -1.90
CA ALA A 171 15.12 -2.04 -1.99
C ALA A 171 16.17 -2.10 -3.13
N GLU A 172 15.93 -1.46 -4.27
CA GLU A 172 16.88 -1.39 -5.39
C GLU A 172 18.10 -0.52 -5.07
N GLN A 173 17.89 0.64 -4.42
CA GLN A 173 18.98 1.50 -3.97
C GLN A 173 19.94 0.78 -3.02
N GLY A 174 19.40 -0.02 -2.09
CA GLY A 174 20.22 -0.86 -1.21
C GLY A 174 21.07 -1.88 -1.97
N LYS A 175 20.51 -2.55 -3.00
CA LYS A 175 21.27 -3.48 -3.86
C LYS A 175 22.40 -2.79 -4.62
N LEU A 176 22.13 -1.62 -5.19
CA LEU A 176 23.12 -0.85 -5.93
C LEU A 176 24.26 -0.39 -5.01
N HIS A 177 23.94 0.11 -3.83
CA HIS A 177 24.94 0.53 -2.84
C HIS A 177 25.87 -0.64 -2.47
N GLN A 178 25.33 -1.82 -2.24
CA GLN A 178 26.12 -3.02 -1.95
C GLN A 178 27.03 -3.42 -3.13
N TYR A 179 26.53 -3.39 -4.34
CA TYR A 179 27.32 -3.70 -5.52
C TYR A 179 28.54 -2.78 -5.64
N LEU A 180 28.32 -1.47 -5.47
CA LEU A 180 29.39 -0.47 -5.55
C LEU A 180 30.40 -0.59 -4.41
N SER A 181 29.98 -0.90 -3.18
CA SER A 181 30.89 -1.10 -2.05
C SER A 181 31.78 -2.33 -2.23
N LYS A 182 31.24 -3.44 -2.73
CA LYS A 182 32.04 -4.63 -3.06
C LYS A 182 33.08 -4.37 -4.15
N LYS A 183 32.68 -3.60 -5.19
CA LYS A 183 33.61 -3.25 -6.29
C LYS A 183 34.76 -2.32 -5.85
N ARG A 184 34.57 -1.52 -4.79
CA ARG A 184 35.62 -0.67 -4.21
C ARG A 184 36.56 -1.43 -3.29
N ALA A 185 36.12 -2.56 -2.75
CA ALA A 185 36.91 -3.39 -1.82
C ALA A 185 37.71 -4.52 -2.52
N ALA A 186 37.47 -4.73 -3.82
CA ALA A 186 38.18 -5.70 -4.68
C ALA A 186 39.22 -5.01 -5.56
#